data_a729b819418cc67258c9c2cb15bd7c71
#
_entry.id   a729b819418cc67258c9c2cb15bd7c71
#
_cell.length_a   1.000
_cell.length_b   1.000
_cell.length_c   1.000
_cell.angle_alpha   90.00
_cell.angle_beta   90.00
_cell.angle_gamma   90.00
#
_symmetry.space_group_name_H-M   'P 1'
#
loop_
_entity.id
_entity.type
_entity.pdbx_description
1 polymer ?
#
loop_
_entity_poly.entity_id
_entity_poly.type
_entity_poly.pdbx_seq_one_letter_code
_entity_poly.pdbx_strand_id
1 'polypeptide(L)'
;IKKLIKIAREKNIISIIDGAHAPGHINLNLKNLNADFYSGNCHKWMMSPKGSAFMWSSSKFKNHLDPLIVSHGWNKKNKSTNQKGALGNSRFIDMFEYNGTKDPAAWLSVPASIKYINKAKNVKLFKSQSDTLYNFALKLSKHFNMPLLADREFLPPLMIAVPIPKVKEIEFQRNLYKNYKIEIPIIPWENKSFARISYQLYNSIKDLEKLEYAIKKLLI
;
A
#
# COMPACT_ATOMS: atom_id res chain seq x y z
N ILE A 1 -7.92 10.26 6.80
CA ILE A 1 -8.82 9.09 6.89
C ILE A 1 -9.55 8.99 8.21
N LYS A 2 -8.89 9.25 9.36
CA LYS A 2 -9.53 9.16 10.70
C LYS A 2 -10.80 10.01 10.85
N LYS A 3 -10.78 11.24 10.33
CA LYS A 3 -11.96 12.12 10.34
C LYS A 3 -13.14 11.53 9.56
N LEU A 4 -12.87 10.92 8.39
CA LEU A 4 -13.89 10.27 7.56
C LEU A 4 -14.50 9.05 8.28
N ILE A 5 -13.67 8.21 8.89
CA ILE A 5 -14.14 7.05 9.68
C ILE A 5 -15.01 7.51 10.86
N LYS A 6 -14.62 8.60 11.54
CA LYS A 6 -15.42 9.18 12.63
C LYS A 6 -16.80 9.63 12.12
N ILE A 7 -16.84 10.39 11.03
CA ILE A 7 -18.10 10.86 10.42
C ILE A 7 -18.97 9.69 9.96
N ALA A 8 -18.38 8.66 9.32
CA ALA A 8 -19.09 7.46 8.91
C ALA A 8 -19.79 6.78 10.11
N ARG A 9 -19.05 6.65 11.22
CA ARG A 9 -19.58 6.04 12.45
C ARG A 9 -20.72 6.87 13.07
N GLU A 10 -20.57 8.18 13.14
CA GLU A 10 -21.61 9.09 13.65
C GLU A 10 -22.91 8.99 12.82
N LYS A 11 -22.78 8.62 11.56
CA LYS A 11 -23.90 8.42 10.64
C LYS A 11 -24.33 6.96 10.46
N ASN A 12 -23.81 6.03 11.28
CA ASN A 12 -24.05 4.58 11.18
C ASN A 12 -23.69 3.99 9.80
N ILE A 13 -22.68 4.53 9.13
CA ILE A 13 -22.15 4.06 7.86
C ILE A 13 -20.95 3.14 8.14
N ILE A 14 -20.95 1.95 7.53
CA ILE A 14 -19.85 0.99 7.64
C ILE A 14 -18.64 1.51 6.86
N SER A 15 -17.48 1.53 7.51
CA SER A 15 -16.22 1.96 6.92
C SER A 15 -15.40 0.77 6.42
N ILE A 16 -15.08 0.76 5.12
CA ILE A 16 -14.19 -0.22 4.49
C ILE A 16 -12.99 0.55 3.95
N ILE A 17 -11.80 0.26 4.45
CA ILE A 17 -10.58 0.97 4.10
C ILE A 17 -9.67 0.08 3.26
N ASP A 18 -9.41 0.49 2.03
CA ASP A 18 -8.31 -0.06 1.24
C ASP A 18 -6.99 0.58 1.68
N GLY A 19 -6.27 -0.14 2.51
CA GLY A 19 -4.95 0.23 3.01
C GLY A 19 -3.81 -0.51 2.31
N ALA A 20 -4.00 -0.96 1.07
CA ALA A 20 -3.04 -1.79 0.34
C ALA A 20 -1.60 -1.23 0.35
N HIS A 21 -1.43 0.08 0.35
CA HIS A 21 -0.13 0.74 0.37
C HIS A 21 0.36 1.16 1.77
N ALA A 22 -0.40 0.92 2.84
CA ALA A 22 -0.07 1.43 4.16
C ALA A 22 0.95 0.59 4.95
N PRO A 23 0.87 -0.77 4.97
CA PRO A 23 1.83 -1.58 5.73
C PRO A 23 3.26 -1.35 5.27
N GLY A 24 4.15 -1.02 6.20
CA GLY A 24 5.55 -0.70 5.89
C GLY A 24 5.81 0.72 5.36
N HIS A 25 4.78 1.44 4.91
CA HIS A 25 4.87 2.77 4.32
C HIS A 25 4.58 3.89 5.32
N ILE A 26 3.62 3.67 6.21
CA ILE A 26 3.25 4.61 7.28
C ILE A 26 3.23 3.91 8.63
N ASN A 27 3.17 4.69 9.70
CA ASN A 27 2.93 4.14 11.03
C ASN A 27 1.44 3.78 11.17
N LEU A 28 1.13 2.49 11.06
CA LEU A 28 -0.23 1.95 11.06
C LEU A 28 -0.60 1.36 12.41
N ASN A 29 -1.68 1.87 13.02
CA ASN A 29 -2.30 1.30 14.20
C ASN A 29 -3.80 1.08 13.94
N LEU A 30 -4.19 -0.14 13.66
CA LEU A 30 -5.57 -0.49 13.27
C LEU A 30 -6.56 -0.29 14.41
N LYS A 31 -6.17 -0.54 15.67
CA LYS A 31 -7.04 -0.29 16.83
C LYS A 31 -7.36 1.20 16.96
N ASN A 32 -6.35 2.06 16.84
CA ASN A 32 -6.53 3.52 16.93
C ASN A 32 -7.21 4.10 15.69
N LEU A 33 -7.09 3.45 14.54
CA LEU A 33 -7.79 3.84 13.32
C LEU A 33 -9.29 3.60 13.45
N ASN A 34 -9.65 2.49 14.10
CA ASN A 34 -11.02 2.14 14.45
C ASN A 34 -12.00 2.10 13.24
N ALA A 35 -11.51 1.62 12.08
CA ALA A 35 -12.35 1.29 10.93
C ALA A 35 -13.13 -0.01 11.18
N ASP A 36 -14.21 -0.23 10.44
CA ASP A 36 -14.95 -1.48 10.54
C ASP A 36 -14.23 -2.61 9.80
N PHE A 37 -13.71 -2.32 8.61
CA PHE A 37 -12.88 -3.22 7.83
C PHE A 37 -11.64 -2.51 7.29
N TYR A 38 -10.56 -3.26 7.18
CA TYR A 38 -9.30 -2.76 6.62
C TYR A 38 -8.57 -3.88 5.88
N SER A 39 -8.10 -3.62 4.67
CA SER A 39 -7.19 -4.51 3.96
C SER A 39 -5.79 -3.90 3.89
N GLY A 40 -4.76 -4.74 3.93
CA GLY A 40 -3.38 -4.30 3.84
C GLY A 40 -2.49 -5.31 3.12
N ASN A 41 -1.60 -4.82 2.25
CA ASN A 41 -0.67 -5.67 1.52
C ASN A 41 0.72 -5.67 2.17
N CYS A 42 1.18 -6.85 2.60
CA CYS A 42 2.53 -7.01 3.11
C CYS A 42 3.57 -7.12 1.98
N HIS A 43 3.15 -7.56 0.78
CA HIS A 43 4.02 -7.73 -0.38
C HIS A 43 4.36 -6.42 -1.13
N LYS A 44 3.91 -5.26 -0.64
CA LYS A 44 4.28 -3.95 -1.22
C LYS A 44 5.39 -3.31 -0.38
N TRP A 45 5.08 -2.30 0.38
CA TRP A 45 6.06 -1.49 1.14
C TRP A 45 6.71 -2.23 2.31
N MET A 46 6.08 -3.31 2.79
CA MET A 46 6.67 -4.17 3.81
C MET A 46 7.67 -5.19 3.23
N MET A 47 7.78 -5.29 1.90
CA MET A 47 8.73 -6.14 1.17
C MET A 47 8.63 -7.64 1.50
N SER A 48 7.45 -8.12 1.88
CA SER A 48 7.16 -9.57 1.97
C SER A 48 6.95 -10.17 0.57
N PRO A 49 7.08 -11.49 0.41
CA PRO A 49 6.78 -12.16 -0.85
C PRO A 49 5.37 -11.88 -1.37
N LYS A 50 5.21 -11.91 -2.69
CA LYS A 50 3.92 -11.71 -3.36
C LYS A 50 2.87 -12.68 -2.83
N GLY A 51 1.63 -12.20 -2.70
CA GLY A 51 0.50 -12.95 -2.14
C GLY A 51 0.29 -12.72 -0.64
N SER A 52 1.27 -12.18 0.09
CA SER A 52 1.08 -11.84 1.51
C SER A 52 0.26 -10.57 1.68
N ALA A 53 -0.88 -10.71 2.31
CA ALA A 53 -1.81 -9.63 2.64
C ALA A 53 -2.61 -10.01 3.89
N PHE A 54 -3.35 -9.06 4.45
CA PHE A 54 -4.25 -9.33 5.55
C PHE A 54 -5.56 -8.56 5.40
N MET A 55 -6.60 -9.10 6.00
CA MET A 55 -7.85 -8.42 6.29
C MET A 55 -7.98 -8.25 7.81
N TRP A 56 -8.33 -7.07 8.24
CA TRP A 56 -8.73 -6.77 9.62
C TRP A 56 -10.21 -6.43 9.66
N SER A 57 -10.90 -6.98 10.64
CA SER A 57 -12.31 -6.68 10.92
C SER A 57 -12.48 -6.30 12.38
N SER A 58 -13.29 -5.28 12.65
CA SER A 58 -13.69 -4.97 14.01
C SER A 58 -14.47 -6.14 14.62
N SER A 59 -14.39 -6.31 15.95
CA SER A 59 -15.09 -7.42 16.65
C SER A 59 -16.61 -7.43 16.39
N LYS A 60 -17.19 -6.26 16.17
CA LYS A 60 -18.62 -6.07 15.86
C LYS A 60 -19.08 -6.89 14.64
N PHE A 61 -18.22 -7.06 13.64
CA PHE A 61 -18.61 -7.68 12.37
C PHE A 61 -18.12 -9.12 12.19
N LYS A 62 -17.26 -9.64 13.06
CA LYS A 62 -16.67 -10.98 12.89
C LYS A 62 -17.72 -12.09 12.74
N ASN A 63 -18.85 -11.96 13.42
CA ASN A 63 -19.93 -12.96 13.35
C ASN A 63 -20.81 -12.84 12.11
N HIS A 64 -20.70 -11.74 11.36
CA HIS A 64 -21.48 -11.45 10.16
C HIS A 64 -20.70 -11.75 8.88
N LEU A 65 -19.42 -12.15 9.01
CA LEU A 65 -18.57 -12.47 7.88
C LEU A 65 -18.52 -13.97 7.65
N ASP A 66 -18.67 -14.34 6.41
CA ASP A 66 -18.44 -15.70 5.91
C ASP A 66 -17.42 -15.65 4.75
N PRO A 67 -16.46 -16.59 4.67
CA PRO A 67 -15.51 -16.65 3.57
C PRO A 67 -16.19 -17.12 2.29
N LEU A 68 -15.72 -16.60 1.15
CA LEU A 68 -16.19 -17.01 -0.17
C LEU A 68 -15.76 -18.44 -0.50
N ILE A 69 -14.57 -18.84 -0.04
CA ILE A 69 -14.00 -20.17 -0.22
C ILE A 69 -14.00 -20.87 1.12
N VAL A 70 -14.65 -22.01 1.20
CA VAL A 70 -14.82 -22.80 2.42
C VAL A 70 -14.07 -24.13 2.35
N SER A 71 -13.57 -24.61 3.48
CA SER A 71 -12.91 -25.91 3.64
C SER A 71 -13.09 -26.41 5.08
N HIS A 72 -12.17 -27.25 5.58
CA HIS A 72 -12.24 -27.85 6.93
C HIS A 72 -12.40 -26.84 8.07
N GLY A 73 -11.93 -25.60 7.90
CA GLY A 73 -12.16 -24.52 8.89
C GLY A 73 -13.60 -24.01 8.94
N TRP A 74 -14.46 -24.39 7.99
CA TRP A 74 -15.85 -23.95 7.93
C TRP A 74 -16.72 -24.59 9.02
N ASN A 75 -17.39 -23.75 9.80
CA ASN A 75 -18.38 -24.20 10.78
C ASN A 75 -19.59 -23.28 10.79
N LYS A 76 -20.65 -23.69 10.08
CA LYS A 76 -21.91 -22.93 9.97
C LYS A 76 -22.70 -22.86 11.28
N LYS A 77 -22.58 -23.89 12.12
CA LYS A 77 -23.43 -24.05 13.32
C LYS A 77 -23.01 -23.12 14.45
N ASN A 78 -21.78 -22.64 14.44
CA ASN A 78 -21.20 -21.95 15.58
C ASN A 78 -20.91 -20.46 15.23
N LYS A 79 -21.92 -19.61 15.46
CA LYS A 79 -21.82 -18.16 15.18
C LYS A 79 -21.22 -17.34 16.34
N SER A 80 -20.96 -17.94 17.51
CA SER A 80 -20.37 -17.22 18.63
C SER A 80 -18.88 -16.97 18.43
N THR A 81 -18.42 -15.73 18.65
CA THR A 81 -16.99 -15.36 18.58
C THR A 81 -16.14 -16.02 19.64
N ASN A 82 -16.74 -16.49 20.75
CA ASN A 82 -16.04 -17.02 21.90
C ASN A 82 -15.89 -18.56 21.86
N GLN A 83 -16.51 -19.23 20.88
CA GLN A 83 -16.38 -20.68 20.75
C GLN A 83 -15.21 -21.06 19.86
N LYS A 84 -14.52 -22.14 20.21
CA LYS A 84 -13.47 -22.73 19.39
C LYS A 84 -14.06 -23.18 18.05
N GLY A 85 -13.36 -22.86 16.97
CA GLY A 85 -13.68 -23.39 15.65
C GLY A 85 -13.29 -24.86 15.50
N ALA A 86 -13.51 -25.42 14.31
CA ALA A 86 -13.25 -26.81 14.01
C ALA A 86 -11.78 -27.23 14.21
N LEU A 87 -10.84 -26.30 14.12
CA LEU A 87 -9.42 -26.55 14.26
C LEU A 87 -8.83 -26.05 15.61
N GLY A 88 -9.70 -25.63 16.53
CA GLY A 88 -9.32 -25.26 17.89
C GLY A 88 -9.01 -23.78 18.12
N ASN A 89 -8.98 -22.93 17.10
CA ASN A 89 -8.91 -21.47 17.21
C ASN A 89 -10.32 -20.87 17.33
N SER A 90 -10.46 -19.56 17.19
CA SER A 90 -11.78 -18.96 17.04
C SER A 90 -12.42 -19.37 15.70
N ARG A 91 -13.75 -19.45 15.65
CA ARG A 91 -14.46 -19.69 14.38
C ARG A 91 -13.99 -18.78 13.25
N PHE A 92 -13.81 -17.50 13.54
CA PHE A 92 -13.36 -16.51 12.55
C PHE A 92 -11.98 -16.87 11.98
N ILE A 93 -11.01 -17.20 12.83
CA ILE A 93 -9.66 -17.59 12.39
C ILE A 93 -9.71 -18.86 11.54
N ASP A 94 -10.36 -19.91 12.04
CA ASP A 94 -10.39 -21.18 11.33
C ASP A 94 -11.04 -21.07 9.96
N MET A 95 -12.14 -20.31 9.84
CA MET A 95 -12.85 -20.14 8.57
C MET A 95 -12.04 -19.34 7.52
N PHE A 96 -11.33 -18.31 7.94
CA PHE A 96 -10.64 -17.42 7.02
C PHE A 96 -9.20 -17.83 6.74
N GLU A 97 -8.53 -18.50 7.67
CA GLU A 97 -7.14 -18.91 7.50
C GLU A 97 -6.99 -20.31 6.91
N TYR A 98 -7.93 -21.22 7.18
CA TYR A 98 -7.88 -22.57 6.66
C TYR A 98 -8.96 -22.81 5.58
N ASN A 99 -8.67 -22.36 4.38
CA ASN A 99 -9.54 -22.51 3.21
C ASN A 99 -9.01 -23.53 2.19
N GLY A 100 -8.28 -24.55 2.65
CA GLY A 100 -7.72 -25.65 1.86
C GLY A 100 -6.19 -25.66 1.83
N THR A 101 -5.63 -26.65 1.15
CA THR A 101 -4.18 -26.79 0.98
C THR A 101 -3.64 -25.65 0.14
N LYS A 102 -2.66 -24.94 0.69
CA LYS A 102 -1.98 -23.81 0.02
C LYS A 102 -0.58 -23.62 0.58
N ASP A 103 0.30 -22.97 -0.17
CA ASP A 103 1.62 -22.59 0.30
C ASP A 103 1.51 -21.42 1.30
N PRO A 104 1.89 -21.60 2.58
CA PRO A 104 1.87 -20.55 3.60
C PRO A 104 3.14 -19.70 3.61
N ALA A 105 4.15 -19.97 2.79
CA ALA A 105 5.49 -19.37 2.87
C ALA A 105 5.44 -17.84 2.82
N ALA A 106 4.57 -17.26 1.98
CA ALA A 106 4.42 -15.82 1.87
C ALA A 106 3.96 -15.16 3.19
N TRP A 107 3.05 -15.77 3.92
CA TRP A 107 2.58 -15.24 5.21
C TRP A 107 3.57 -15.51 6.34
N LEU A 108 4.20 -16.69 6.35
CA LEU A 108 5.20 -17.05 7.36
C LEU A 108 6.44 -16.18 7.30
N SER A 109 6.72 -15.54 6.15
CA SER A 109 7.82 -14.58 6.00
C SER A 109 7.51 -13.16 6.51
N VAL A 110 6.23 -12.82 6.76
CA VAL A 110 5.83 -11.46 7.20
C VAL A 110 6.52 -11.02 8.50
N PRO A 111 6.69 -11.86 9.54
CA PRO A 111 7.43 -11.48 10.74
C PRO A 111 8.87 -11.05 10.46
N ALA A 112 9.57 -11.71 9.53
CA ALA A 112 10.92 -11.32 9.11
C ALA A 112 10.92 -9.96 8.41
N SER A 113 9.94 -9.70 7.55
CA SER A 113 9.76 -8.40 6.89
C SER A 113 9.47 -7.28 7.89
N ILE A 114 8.63 -7.53 8.89
CA ILE A 114 8.36 -6.58 9.99
C ILE A 114 9.66 -6.25 10.74
N LYS A 115 10.44 -7.28 11.09
CA LYS A 115 11.71 -7.11 11.79
C LYS A 115 12.70 -6.29 10.96
N TYR A 116 12.79 -6.57 9.65
CA TYR A 116 13.65 -5.83 8.73
C TYR A 116 13.23 -4.35 8.63
N ILE A 117 11.97 -4.07 8.38
CA ILE A 117 11.43 -2.70 8.29
C ILE A 117 11.63 -1.93 9.60
N ASN A 118 11.38 -2.56 10.75
CA ASN A 118 11.57 -1.90 12.04
C ASN A 118 13.04 -1.58 12.32
N LYS A 119 13.96 -2.42 11.88
CA LYS A 119 15.42 -2.16 11.95
C LYS A 119 15.82 -1.02 11.00
N ALA A 120 15.30 -1.01 9.78
CA ALA A 120 15.56 0.01 8.76
C ALA A 120 14.84 1.34 9.08
N LYS A 121 13.69 1.29 9.73
CA LYS A 121 12.97 2.44 10.31
C LYS A 121 13.67 3.05 11.52
N ASN A 122 14.88 2.57 11.86
CA ASN A 122 15.73 3.34 12.76
C ASN A 122 15.88 4.74 12.16
N VAL A 123 14.78 5.33 12.30
CA VAL A 123 14.19 6.67 12.26
C VAL A 123 14.79 7.65 11.25
N LYS A 124 16.10 7.73 11.09
CA LYS A 124 16.75 8.71 10.21
C LYS A 124 16.63 8.35 8.72
N LEU A 125 16.76 7.08 8.36
CA LEU A 125 16.80 6.68 6.95
C LEU A 125 15.44 6.85 6.26
N PHE A 126 14.35 6.41 6.88
CA PHE A 126 13.00 6.55 6.31
C PHE A 126 12.62 8.03 6.12
N LYS A 127 12.92 8.87 7.11
CA LYS A 127 12.69 10.32 7.01
C LYS A 127 13.54 10.94 5.89
N SER A 128 14.82 10.59 5.82
CA SER A 128 15.73 11.07 4.77
C SER A 128 15.24 10.68 3.37
N GLN A 129 14.77 9.44 3.18
CA GLN A 129 14.21 8.98 1.92
C GLN A 129 12.94 9.76 1.53
N SER A 130 12.05 10.00 2.50
CA SER A 130 10.84 10.78 2.29
C SER A 130 11.16 12.24 1.90
N ASP A 131 12.13 12.86 2.59
CA ASP A 131 12.56 14.22 2.29
C ASP A 131 13.20 14.29 0.90
N THR A 132 14.03 13.33 0.55
CA THR A 132 14.69 13.23 -0.76
C THR A 132 13.65 13.12 -1.88
N LEU A 133 12.69 12.20 -1.76
CA LEU A 133 11.63 12.03 -2.76
C LEU A 133 10.78 13.30 -2.90
N TYR A 134 10.40 13.92 -1.79
CA TYR A 134 9.58 15.13 -1.82
C TYR A 134 10.31 16.29 -2.49
N ASN A 135 11.59 16.53 -2.16
CA ASN A 135 12.39 17.57 -2.78
C ASN A 135 12.60 17.32 -4.28
N PHE A 136 12.80 16.06 -4.66
CA PHE A 136 12.86 15.67 -6.07
C PHE A 136 11.53 15.94 -6.79
N ALA A 137 10.40 15.55 -6.20
CA ALA A 137 9.08 15.79 -6.76
C ALA A 137 8.81 17.30 -6.95
N LEU A 138 9.17 18.12 -5.98
CA LEU A 138 9.08 19.59 -6.09
C LEU A 138 9.95 20.15 -7.21
N LYS A 139 11.20 19.66 -7.34
CA LYS A 139 12.12 20.08 -8.40
C LYS A 139 11.52 19.78 -9.78
N LEU A 140 11.00 18.56 -9.97
CA LEU A 140 10.41 18.13 -11.24
C LEU A 140 9.11 18.89 -11.55
N SER A 141 8.26 19.07 -10.55
CA SER A 141 7.02 19.87 -10.62
C SER A 141 7.29 21.31 -11.05
N LYS A 142 8.30 21.97 -10.46
CA LYS A 142 8.74 23.32 -10.83
C LYS A 142 9.27 23.38 -12.25
N HIS A 143 10.05 22.38 -12.68
CA HIS A 143 10.60 22.32 -14.03
C HIS A 143 9.51 22.33 -15.11
N PHE A 144 8.41 21.62 -14.89
CA PHE A 144 7.28 21.58 -15.83
C PHE A 144 6.23 22.66 -15.55
N ASN A 145 6.41 23.49 -14.55
CA ASN A 145 5.41 24.48 -14.09
C ASN A 145 4.03 23.82 -13.80
N MET A 146 4.05 22.64 -13.18
CA MET A 146 2.87 21.84 -12.89
C MET A 146 2.85 21.50 -11.39
N PRO A 147 1.94 22.06 -10.57
CA PRO A 147 1.96 21.87 -9.13
C PRO A 147 1.63 20.42 -8.75
N LEU A 148 2.20 19.97 -7.63
CA LEU A 148 1.82 18.67 -7.03
C LEU A 148 0.33 18.66 -6.67
N LEU A 149 -0.27 17.46 -6.60
CA LEU A 149 -1.70 17.27 -6.37
C LEU A 149 -2.17 17.70 -4.97
N ALA A 150 -1.28 17.76 -4.01
CA ALA A 150 -1.61 18.09 -2.63
C ALA A 150 -0.39 18.61 -1.86
N ASP A 151 -0.64 19.23 -0.72
CA ASP A 151 0.39 19.61 0.23
C ASP A 151 1.12 18.40 0.80
N ARG A 152 2.34 18.61 1.27
CA ARG A 152 3.23 17.55 1.76
C ARG A 152 2.58 16.63 2.80
N GLU A 153 1.78 17.17 3.70
CA GLU A 153 1.12 16.40 4.76
C GLU A 153 0.12 15.36 4.25
N PHE A 154 -0.40 15.53 3.02
CA PHE A 154 -1.34 14.62 2.37
C PHE A 154 -0.67 13.68 1.37
N LEU A 155 0.61 13.90 1.07
CA LEU A 155 1.36 13.02 0.16
C LEU A 155 1.92 11.80 0.89
N PRO A 156 1.86 10.61 0.27
CA PRO A 156 2.52 9.42 0.83
C PRO A 156 4.04 9.63 0.92
N PRO A 157 4.70 9.16 2.01
CA PRO A 157 6.09 9.50 2.27
C PRO A 157 7.10 8.97 1.24
N LEU A 158 6.84 7.81 0.64
CA LEU A 158 7.77 7.14 -0.29
C LEU A 158 7.17 6.91 -1.69
N MET A 159 6.02 7.52 -1.99
CA MET A 159 5.38 7.40 -3.31
C MET A 159 4.69 8.73 -3.66
N ILE A 160 5.12 9.39 -4.73
CA ILE A 160 4.52 10.65 -5.17
C ILE A 160 4.20 10.56 -6.66
N ALA A 161 2.98 10.94 -7.03
CA ALA A 161 2.58 11.13 -8.40
C ALA A 161 2.94 12.57 -8.82
N VAL A 162 3.97 12.71 -9.63
CA VAL A 162 4.45 14.01 -10.12
C VAL A 162 3.82 14.28 -11.48
N PRO A 163 3.14 15.43 -11.66
CA PRO A 163 2.57 15.77 -12.95
C PRO A 163 3.67 16.05 -13.97
N ILE A 164 3.47 15.58 -15.18
CA ILE A 164 4.29 15.83 -16.35
C ILE A 164 3.39 16.25 -17.52
N PRO A 165 3.92 16.89 -18.56
CA PRO A 165 3.14 17.18 -19.77
C PRO A 165 2.44 15.95 -20.30
N LYS A 166 1.29 16.14 -20.95
CA LYS A 166 0.50 15.04 -21.52
C LYS A 166 1.31 14.29 -22.57
N VAL A 167 1.35 12.97 -22.41
CA VAL A 167 2.05 12.03 -23.30
C VAL A 167 1.14 10.87 -23.68
N LYS A 168 1.59 10.01 -24.59
CA LYS A 168 1.04 8.68 -24.80
C LYS A 168 1.62 7.75 -23.74
N GLU A 169 0.93 7.54 -22.64
CA GLU A 169 1.45 6.95 -21.41
C GLU A 169 2.14 5.58 -21.62
N ILE A 170 1.51 4.69 -22.38
CA ILE A 170 2.05 3.34 -22.66
C ILE A 170 3.35 3.42 -23.48
N GLU A 171 3.37 4.29 -24.49
CA GLU A 171 4.55 4.48 -25.32
C GLU A 171 5.69 5.11 -24.54
N PHE A 172 5.39 6.14 -23.75
CA PHE A 172 6.34 6.83 -22.89
C PHE A 172 6.95 5.88 -21.85
N GLN A 173 6.12 5.06 -21.21
CA GLN A 173 6.57 4.06 -20.24
C GLN A 173 7.47 3.00 -20.92
N ARG A 174 7.12 2.53 -22.12
CA ARG A 174 7.97 1.61 -22.90
C ARG A 174 9.31 2.23 -23.25
N ASN A 175 9.35 3.51 -23.64
CA ASN A 175 10.59 4.23 -23.95
C ASN A 175 11.47 4.43 -22.72
N LEU A 176 10.89 4.74 -21.56
CA LEU A 176 11.61 4.77 -20.29
C LEU A 176 12.27 3.42 -19.98
N TYR A 177 11.54 2.33 -20.16
CA TYR A 177 12.09 0.99 -19.93
C TYR A 177 13.15 0.59 -20.98
N LYS A 178 12.83 0.73 -22.27
CA LYS A 178 13.71 0.30 -23.37
C LYS A 178 15.04 1.04 -23.37
N ASN A 179 14.99 2.37 -23.27
CA ASN A 179 16.16 3.21 -23.46
C ASN A 179 16.94 3.46 -22.17
N TYR A 180 16.24 3.48 -21.02
CA TYR A 180 16.85 3.87 -19.75
C TYR A 180 16.76 2.78 -18.66
N LYS A 181 16.09 1.65 -18.92
CA LYS A 181 15.86 0.58 -17.92
C LYS A 181 15.16 1.12 -16.66
N ILE A 182 14.21 2.02 -16.86
CA ILE A 182 13.38 2.60 -15.79
C ILE A 182 11.98 2.02 -15.91
N GLU A 183 11.54 1.33 -14.86
CA GLU A 183 10.17 0.83 -14.72
C GLU A 183 9.39 1.75 -13.78
N ILE A 184 8.43 2.48 -14.33
CA ILE A 184 7.63 3.44 -13.60
C ILE A 184 6.22 3.53 -14.23
N PRO A 185 5.14 3.52 -13.43
CA PRO A 185 3.81 3.80 -13.95
C PRO A 185 3.66 5.26 -14.40
N ILE A 186 3.16 5.43 -15.62
CA ILE A 186 2.72 6.72 -16.12
C ILE A 186 1.19 6.68 -16.20
N ILE A 187 0.52 7.54 -15.46
CA ILE A 187 -0.92 7.46 -15.20
C ILE A 187 -1.61 8.67 -15.85
N PRO A 188 -2.61 8.47 -16.73
CA PRO A 188 -3.43 9.55 -17.24
C PRO A 188 -4.40 10.04 -16.16
N TRP A 189 -4.53 11.34 -16.02
CA TRP A 189 -5.56 11.97 -15.21
C TRP A 189 -5.92 13.32 -15.81
N GLU A 190 -7.19 13.50 -16.14
CA GLU A 190 -7.64 14.69 -16.88
C GLU A 190 -6.79 14.94 -18.15
N ASN A 191 -6.30 16.16 -18.33
CA ASN A 191 -5.45 16.54 -19.47
C ASN A 191 -3.94 16.46 -19.17
N LYS A 192 -3.56 15.68 -18.15
CA LYS A 192 -2.16 15.53 -17.70
C LYS A 192 -1.77 14.06 -17.66
N SER A 193 -0.48 13.84 -17.63
CA SER A 193 0.11 12.54 -17.28
C SER A 193 0.88 12.66 -15.98
N PHE A 194 0.92 11.58 -15.20
CA PHE A 194 1.60 11.56 -13.90
C PHE A 194 2.64 10.45 -13.85
N ALA A 195 3.88 10.79 -13.55
CA ALA A 195 4.90 9.83 -13.19
C ALA A 195 4.76 9.45 -11.71
N ARG A 196 4.28 8.23 -11.40
CA ARG A 196 4.12 7.75 -10.03
C ARG A 196 5.43 7.15 -9.52
N ILE A 197 6.21 7.98 -8.87
CA ILE A 197 7.54 7.63 -8.38
C ILE A 197 7.41 6.90 -7.05
N SER A 198 8.00 5.70 -6.97
CA SER A 198 8.17 4.93 -5.74
C SER A 198 9.65 4.92 -5.37
N TYR A 199 9.99 5.37 -4.14
CA TYR A 199 11.36 5.49 -3.67
C TYR A 199 11.51 4.79 -2.34
N GLN A 200 12.05 3.56 -2.37
CA GLN A 200 12.16 2.69 -1.19
C GLN A 200 13.62 2.63 -0.70
N LEU A 201 13.86 1.97 0.43
CA LEU A 201 15.16 1.87 1.10
C LEU A 201 16.30 1.35 0.21
N TYR A 202 15.98 0.61 -0.84
CA TYR A 202 16.96 0.09 -1.82
C TYR A 202 17.25 1.05 -2.98
N ASN A 203 16.52 2.15 -3.11
CA ASN A 203 16.78 3.16 -4.12
C ASN A 203 17.83 4.19 -3.63
N SER A 204 18.52 4.78 -4.59
CA SER A 204 19.53 5.81 -4.39
C SER A 204 19.16 7.12 -5.10
N ILE A 205 19.82 8.21 -4.74
CA ILE A 205 19.64 9.48 -5.44
C ILE A 205 19.97 9.38 -6.93
N LYS A 206 20.90 8.53 -7.33
CA LYS A 206 21.25 8.27 -8.73
C LYS A 206 20.07 7.73 -9.54
N ASP A 207 19.17 6.98 -8.93
CA ASP A 207 17.96 6.49 -9.60
C ASP A 207 17.01 7.65 -9.92
N LEU A 208 16.87 8.61 -9.01
CA LEU A 208 16.07 9.80 -9.24
C LEU A 208 16.70 10.73 -10.29
N GLU A 209 18.00 10.93 -10.25
CA GLU A 209 18.76 11.72 -11.24
C GLU A 209 18.62 11.12 -12.64
N LYS A 210 18.74 9.78 -12.75
CA LYS A 210 18.52 9.04 -13.99
C LYS A 210 17.10 9.20 -14.51
N LEU A 211 16.10 9.12 -13.62
CA LEU A 211 14.68 9.34 -13.94
C LEU A 211 14.44 10.76 -14.46
N GLU A 212 14.98 11.78 -13.78
CA GLU A 212 14.86 13.17 -14.21
C GLU A 212 15.42 13.36 -15.61
N TYR A 213 16.64 12.87 -15.84
CA TYR A 213 17.29 12.94 -17.15
C TYR A 213 16.44 12.29 -18.24
N ALA A 214 15.96 11.07 -17.99
CA ALA A 214 15.18 10.30 -18.95
C ALA A 214 13.85 10.98 -19.29
N ILE A 215 13.10 11.46 -18.27
CA ILE A 215 11.84 12.17 -18.49
C ILE A 215 12.07 13.43 -19.34
N LYS A 216 13.06 14.24 -18.99
CA LYS A 216 13.38 15.47 -19.73
C LYS A 216 13.77 15.19 -21.18
N LYS A 217 14.56 14.14 -21.42
CA LYS A 217 14.97 13.75 -22.79
C LYS A 217 13.83 13.21 -23.65
N LEU A 218 12.86 12.56 -23.07
CA LEU A 218 11.72 12.02 -23.81
C LEU A 218 10.59 13.04 -24.03
N LEU A 219 10.64 14.19 -23.38
CA LEU A 219 9.66 15.28 -23.51
C LEU A 219 10.14 16.43 -24.42
N ILE A 220 11.39 16.38 -24.87
CA ILE A 220 11.95 17.27 -25.91
C ILE A 220 11.61 16.71 -27.29
#